data_60b9ba3fea872bf092d1d161e4ca1227
#
_entry.id   60b9ba3fea872bf092d1d161e4ca1227
#
_cell.length_a   1.000
_cell.length_b   1.000
_cell.length_c   1.000
_cell.angle_alpha   90.00
_cell.angle_beta   90.00
_cell.angle_gamma   90.00
#
_symmetry.space_group_name_H-M   'P 1'
#
loop_
_entity.id
_entity.type
_entity.pdbx_description
1 polymer ?
#
loop_
_entity_poly.entity_id
_entity_poly.type
_entity_poly.pdbx_seq_one_letter_code
_entity_poly.pdbx_strand_id
1 'polypeptide(L)'
;MCIRDRDLTLPISDGIYGVQAGHNPVLVALHMGILHFVVDGKARDVLVGDGIAEVTPAYVMVLVDSAERPEDIDKNRAEAARIRAEERLQHKQSMHEYYQTKIALDRAMQRLQTAAKYKR
;
A
#
# COMPACT_ATOMS: atom_id res chain seq x y z
N MET A 1 -4.01 9.25 -8.36
CA MET A 1 -5.27 8.56 -8.67
C MET A 1 -6.43 9.35 -8.10
N CYS A 2 -7.49 9.53 -8.88
CA CYS A 2 -8.65 10.30 -8.47
C CYS A 2 -9.90 9.42 -8.60
N ILE A 3 -10.58 9.17 -7.48
CA ILE A 3 -11.77 8.32 -7.42
C ILE A 3 -12.94 9.21 -7.02
N ARG A 4 -13.95 9.29 -7.88
CA ARG A 4 -15.07 10.19 -7.66
C ARG A 4 -16.22 9.58 -6.89
N ASP A 5 -16.21 8.27 -6.71
CA ASP A 5 -17.41 7.65 -6.22
C ASP A 5 -17.14 6.34 -5.56
N ARG A 6 -17.93 6.05 -4.56
CA ARG A 6 -18.27 4.78 -4.04
C ARG A 6 -17.43 4.24 -2.97
N ASP A 7 -17.44 2.92 -2.84
CA ASP A 7 -16.80 2.22 -1.75
C ASP A 7 -15.30 2.22 -1.95
N LEU A 8 -14.61 2.78 -0.99
CA LEU A 8 -13.17 2.89 -1.00
C LEU A 8 -12.66 2.58 0.40
N THR A 9 -11.67 1.70 0.51
CA THR A 9 -10.94 1.49 1.76
C THR A 9 -9.48 1.84 1.56
N LEU A 10 -8.94 2.59 2.52
CA LEU A 10 -7.58 3.11 2.49
C LEU A 10 -6.74 2.43 3.57
N PRO A 11 -5.51 1.99 3.26
CA PRO A 11 -4.63 1.45 4.28
C PRO A 11 -4.04 2.56 5.14
N ILE A 12 -4.24 2.46 6.45
CA ILE A 12 -3.67 3.40 7.43
C ILE A 12 -2.88 2.61 8.46
N SER A 13 -2.13 3.31 9.31
CA SER A 13 -1.27 2.66 10.30
C SER A 13 -2.03 1.77 11.28
N ASP A 14 -3.29 2.12 11.57
CA ASP A 14 -4.13 1.38 12.53
C ASP A 14 -5.09 0.39 11.88
N GLY A 15 -4.94 0.12 10.57
CA GLY A 15 -5.82 -0.79 9.87
C GLY A 15 -6.32 -0.23 8.55
N ILE A 16 -7.64 -0.12 8.40
CA ILE A 16 -8.24 0.43 7.18
C ILE A 16 -9.16 1.59 7.52
N TYR A 17 -9.28 2.52 6.58
CA TYR A 17 -10.16 3.66 6.66
C TYR A 17 -11.19 3.58 5.53
N GLY A 18 -12.45 3.45 5.89
CA GLY A 18 -13.53 3.36 4.91
C GLY A 18 -14.04 4.72 4.48
N VAL A 19 -14.24 4.89 3.19
CA VAL A 19 -14.76 6.13 2.61
C VAL A 19 -16.01 5.82 1.80
N GLN A 20 -17.07 6.57 2.05
CA GLN A 20 -18.32 6.48 1.30
C GLN A 20 -18.65 7.82 0.68
N ALA A 21 -19.58 7.81 -0.27
CA ALA A 21 -20.04 9.03 -0.92
C ALA A 21 -20.58 10.03 0.10
N GLY A 22 -20.28 11.31 -0.11
CA GLY A 22 -20.75 12.37 0.80
C GLY A 22 -19.91 12.56 2.05
N HIS A 23 -18.76 11.92 2.13
CA HIS A 23 -17.87 12.06 3.28
C HIS A 23 -17.38 13.51 3.42
N ASN A 24 -17.23 13.98 4.68
CA ASN A 24 -16.68 15.30 4.93
C ASN A 24 -15.24 15.40 4.46
N PRO A 25 -14.76 16.57 4.02
CA PRO A 25 -13.38 16.74 3.59
C PRO A 25 -12.40 16.37 4.69
N VAL A 26 -11.40 15.55 4.33
CA VAL A 26 -10.37 15.11 5.28
C VAL A 26 -9.11 14.73 4.51
N LEU A 27 -7.96 14.89 5.16
CA LEU A 27 -6.67 14.37 4.70
C LEU A 27 -6.33 13.15 5.55
N VAL A 28 -5.96 12.06 4.89
CA VAL A 28 -5.65 10.79 5.54
C VAL A 28 -4.23 10.40 5.18
N ALA A 29 -3.41 10.10 6.20
CA ALA A 29 -2.08 9.56 5.97
C ALA A 29 -2.19 8.08 5.64
N LEU A 30 -1.58 7.67 4.54
CA LEU A 30 -1.60 6.28 4.08
C LEU A 30 -0.34 5.55 4.48
N HIS A 31 -0.51 4.31 4.84
CA HIS A 31 0.59 3.38 5.11
C HIS A 31 0.57 2.30 4.03
N MET A 32 1.72 1.70 3.73
CA MET A 32 1.78 0.67 2.71
C MET A 32 0.78 -0.45 2.97
N GLY A 33 -0.04 -0.75 1.99
CA GLY A 33 -1.07 -1.76 2.08
C GLY A 33 -1.97 -1.77 0.86
N ILE A 34 -3.12 -2.45 0.99
CA ILE A 34 -4.06 -2.59 -0.11
C ILE A 34 -5.09 -1.46 -0.08
N LEU A 35 -5.16 -0.73 -1.17
CA LEU A 35 -6.23 0.21 -1.44
C LEU A 35 -7.29 -0.54 -2.25
N HIS A 36 -8.50 -0.61 -1.70
CA HIS A 36 -9.62 -1.30 -2.34
C HIS A 36 -10.65 -0.27 -2.76
N PHE A 37 -11.12 -0.36 -4.00
CA PHE A 37 -12.16 0.54 -4.49
C PHE A 37 -13.07 -0.15 -5.49
N VAL A 38 -14.26 0.41 -5.64
CA VAL A 38 -15.25 -0.07 -6.60
C VAL A 38 -15.55 1.06 -7.58
N VAL A 39 -15.36 0.80 -8.87
CA VAL A 39 -15.66 1.73 -9.95
C VAL A 39 -16.52 1.02 -10.98
N ASP A 40 -17.64 1.63 -11.34
CA ASP A 40 -18.58 1.09 -12.32
C ASP A 40 -19.00 -0.35 -11.99
N GLY A 41 -19.22 -0.63 -10.71
CA GLY A 41 -19.62 -1.94 -10.21
C GLY A 41 -18.52 -2.99 -10.18
N LYS A 42 -17.27 -2.62 -10.50
CA LYS A 42 -16.13 -3.53 -10.50
C LYS A 42 -15.21 -3.22 -9.33
N ALA A 43 -14.94 -4.22 -8.51
CA ALA A 43 -14.00 -4.12 -7.41
C ALA A 43 -12.57 -4.22 -7.93
N ARG A 44 -11.69 -3.37 -7.39
CA ARG A 44 -10.28 -3.36 -7.74
C ARG A 44 -9.44 -3.19 -6.50
N ASP A 45 -8.28 -3.84 -6.49
CA ASP A 45 -7.29 -3.74 -5.42
C ASP A 45 -5.96 -3.29 -6.01
N VAL A 46 -5.29 -2.38 -5.28
CA VAL A 46 -3.97 -1.88 -5.66
C VAL A 46 -3.10 -1.88 -4.42
N LEU A 47 -1.90 -2.41 -4.51
CA LEU A 47 -0.91 -2.28 -3.44
C LEU A 47 -0.26 -0.91 -3.57
N VAL A 48 -0.45 -0.07 -2.56
CA VAL A 48 0.11 1.28 -2.54
C VAL A 48 1.17 1.40 -1.47
N GLY A 49 2.14 2.29 -1.71
CA GLY A 49 3.12 2.66 -0.71
C GLY A 49 2.60 3.78 0.19
N ASP A 50 3.50 4.37 0.94
CA ASP A 50 3.16 5.46 1.84
C ASP A 50 2.76 6.71 1.06
N GLY A 51 1.85 7.49 1.62
CA GLY A 51 1.40 8.72 0.98
C GLY A 51 0.27 9.38 1.74
N ILE A 52 -0.53 10.14 1.02
CA ILE A 52 -1.68 10.83 1.58
C ILE A 52 -2.88 10.66 0.65
N ALA A 53 -4.06 10.72 1.23
CA ALA A 53 -5.31 10.78 0.47
C ALA A 53 -6.09 12.02 0.88
N GLU A 54 -6.56 12.76 -0.12
CA GLU A 54 -7.48 13.87 0.08
C GLU A 54 -8.88 13.35 -0.23
N VAL A 55 -9.74 13.35 0.78
CA VAL A 55 -11.11 12.87 0.65
C VAL A 55 -12.03 14.09 0.67
N THR A 56 -12.83 14.25 -0.37
CA THR A 56 -13.84 15.30 -0.46
C THR A 56 -15.18 14.70 -0.87
N PRO A 57 -16.29 15.42 -0.70
CA PRO A 57 -17.58 14.91 -1.18
C PRO A 57 -17.62 14.64 -2.68
N ALA A 58 -16.79 15.33 -3.45
CA ALA A 58 -16.78 15.23 -4.92
C ALA A 58 -15.79 14.18 -5.44
N TYR A 59 -14.69 13.93 -4.73
CA TYR A 59 -13.63 13.03 -5.22
C TYR A 59 -12.72 12.59 -4.08
N VAL A 60 -11.92 11.56 -4.36
CA VAL A 60 -10.80 11.15 -3.52
C VAL A 60 -9.55 11.16 -4.38
N MET A 61 -8.54 11.91 -3.93
CA MET A 61 -7.24 11.97 -4.62
C MET A 61 -6.21 11.25 -3.76
N VAL A 62 -5.51 10.29 -4.36
CA VAL A 62 -4.50 9.47 -3.66
C VAL A 62 -3.13 9.77 -4.27
N LEU A 63 -2.22 10.25 -3.42
CA LEU A 63 -0.83 10.53 -3.80
C LEU A 63 0.07 9.59 -3.00
N VAL A 64 0.72 8.67 -3.68
CA VAL A 64 1.55 7.64 -3.06
C VAL A 64 2.89 7.54 -3.78
N ASP A 65 3.89 7.01 -3.09
CA ASP A 65 5.22 6.83 -3.66
C ASP A 65 5.29 5.63 -4.62
N SER A 66 4.37 4.69 -4.52
CA SER A 66 4.29 3.56 -5.44
C SER A 66 2.87 3.00 -5.48
N ALA A 67 2.53 2.39 -6.61
CA ALA A 67 1.26 1.69 -6.77
C ALA A 67 1.48 0.51 -7.73
N GLU A 68 1.04 -0.68 -7.32
CA GLU A 68 1.20 -1.90 -8.11
C GLU A 68 -0.10 -2.69 -8.09
N ARG A 69 -0.52 -3.19 -9.24
CA ARG A 69 -1.62 -4.15 -9.28
C ARG A 69 -1.11 -5.49 -8.76
N PRO A 70 -1.92 -6.26 -8.01
CA PRO A 70 -1.47 -7.54 -7.45
C PRO A 70 -0.91 -8.49 -8.51
N GLU A 71 -1.51 -8.51 -9.69
CA GLU A 71 -1.07 -9.38 -10.79
C GLU A 71 0.27 -8.98 -11.41
N ASP A 72 0.71 -7.74 -11.18
CA ASP A 72 1.97 -7.22 -11.71
C ASP A 72 3.14 -7.39 -10.75
N ILE A 73 2.89 -7.92 -9.55
CA ILE A 73 3.96 -8.10 -8.55
C ILE A 73 4.86 -9.27 -8.94
N ASP A 74 6.15 -8.98 -9.04
CA ASP A 74 7.17 -10.00 -9.32
C ASP A 74 7.56 -10.70 -8.01
N LYS A 75 7.05 -11.91 -7.81
CA LYS A 75 7.31 -12.69 -6.60
C LYS A 75 8.78 -13.00 -6.39
N ASN A 76 9.48 -13.35 -7.45
CA ASN A 76 10.90 -13.72 -7.35
C ASN A 76 11.73 -12.53 -6.91
N ARG A 77 11.44 -11.36 -7.45
CA ARG A 77 12.13 -10.13 -7.09
C ARG A 77 11.83 -9.72 -5.64
N ALA A 78 10.56 -9.86 -5.23
CA ALA A 78 10.14 -9.53 -3.86
C ALA A 78 10.79 -10.50 -2.87
N GLU A 79 10.87 -11.79 -3.19
CA GLU A 79 11.53 -12.78 -2.35
C GLU A 79 13.03 -12.50 -2.22
N ALA A 80 13.70 -12.16 -3.33
CA ALA A 80 15.11 -11.79 -3.30
C ALA A 80 15.35 -10.55 -2.44
N ALA A 81 14.46 -9.55 -2.53
CA ALA A 81 14.55 -8.35 -1.71
C ALA A 81 14.36 -8.65 -0.23
N ARG A 82 13.43 -9.56 0.10
CA ARG A 82 13.21 -10.00 1.48
C ARG A 82 14.46 -10.65 2.06
N ILE A 83 15.06 -11.57 1.32
CA ILE A 83 16.25 -12.29 1.76
C ILE A 83 17.41 -11.32 1.99
N ARG A 84 17.64 -10.40 1.06
CA ARG A 84 18.69 -9.38 1.21
C ARG A 84 18.49 -8.51 2.45
N ALA A 85 17.24 -8.10 2.71
CA ALA A 85 16.94 -7.28 3.85
C ALA A 85 17.14 -8.05 5.17
N GLU A 86 16.71 -9.30 5.23
CA GLU A 86 16.92 -10.15 6.41
C GLU A 86 18.41 -10.36 6.70
N GLU A 87 19.20 -10.62 5.68
CA GLU A 87 20.65 -10.77 5.82
C GLU A 87 21.30 -9.50 6.35
N ARG A 88 20.88 -8.34 5.85
CA ARG A 88 21.39 -7.05 6.31
C ARG A 88 21.07 -6.78 7.78
N LEU A 89 19.89 -7.17 8.23
CA LEU A 89 19.52 -6.99 9.63
C LEU A 89 20.38 -7.80 10.59
N GLN A 90 21.02 -8.87 10.12
CA GLN A 90 21.91 -9.69 10.92
C GLN A 90 23.31 -9.08 11.06
N HIS A 91 23.63 -8.06 10.27
CA HIS A 91 24.92 -7.39 10.32
C HIS A 91 24.86 -6.13 11.19
N LYS A 92 26.01 -5.82 11.80
CA LYS A 92 26.13 -4.57 12.56
C LYS A 92 26.06 -3.38 11.63
N GLN A 93 25.16 -2.45 11.91
CA GLN A 93 24.93 -1.30 11.04
C GLN A 93 24.49 -0.11 11.89
N SER A 94 24.54 1.08 11.30
CA SER A 94 24.06 2.28 11.95
C SER A 94 22.55 2.23 12.14
N MET A 95 22.04 3.08 13.03
CA MET A 95 20.59 3.21 13.27
C MET A 95 19.85 3.55 11.98
N HIS A 96 20.41 4.47 11.21
CA HIS A 96 19.81 4.90 9.93
C HIS A 96 19.73 3.74 8.94
N GLU A 97 20.81 2.97 8.77
CA GLU A 97 20.84 1.81 7.90
C GLU A 97 19.86 0.74 8.36
N TYR A 98 19.79 0.52 9.66
CA TYR A 98 18.85 -0.43 10.24
C TYR A 98 17.41 -0.08 9.88
N TYR A 99 16.99 1.17 10.06
CA TYR A 99 15.64 1.60 9.73
C TYR A 99 15.34 1.50 8.25
N GLN A 100 16.29 1.88 7.39
CA GLN A 100 16.11 1.74 5.95
C GLN A 100 15.96 0.28 5.53
N THR A 101 16.76 -0.61 6.10
CA THR A 101 16.70 -2.03 5.82
C THR A 101 15.36 -2.61 6.30
N LYS A 102 14.91 -2.19 7.47
CA LYS A 102 13.63 -2.64 8.00
C LYS A 102 12.45 -2.20 7.13
N ILE A 103 12.48 -0.98 6.62
CA ILE A 103 11.45 -0.50 5.69
C ILE A 103 11.47 -1.32 4.40
N ALA A 104 12.65 -1.63 3.87
CA ALA A 104 12.77 -2.47 2.68
C ALA A 104 12.22 -3.88 2.91
N LEU A 105 12.47 -4.45 4.08
CA LEU A 105 11.93 -5.76 4.46
C LEU A 105 10.41 -5.72 4.53
N ASP A 106 9.85 -4.71 5.18
CA ASP A 106 8.39 -4.57 5.31
C ASP A 106 7.73 -4.45 3.94
N ARG A 107 8.33 -3.70 3.02
CA ARG A 107 7.81 -3.57 1.65
C ARG A 107 7.85 -4.90 0.90
N ALA A 108 8.95 -5.64 1.01
CA ALA A 108 9.07 -6.96 0.38
C ALA A 108 8.04 -7.93 0.93
N MET A 109 7.82 -7.94 2.25
CA MET A 109 6.83 -8.78 2.90
C MET A 109 5.42 -8.44 2.44
N GLN A 110 5.08 -7.15 2.32
CA GLN A 110 3.79 -6.71 1.83
C GLN A 110 3.54 -7.17 0.39
N ARG A 111 4.56 -7.08 -0.47
CA ARG A 111 4.45 -7.57 -1.85
C ARG A 111 4.22 -9.07 -1.89
N LEU A 112 4.94 -9.83 -1.09
CA LEU A 112 4.77 -11.29 -1.04
C LEU A 112 3.39 -11.68 -0.52
N GLN A 113 2.92 -11.03 0.54
CA GLN A 113 1.59 -11.30 1.08
C GLN A 113 0.50 -10.97 0.07
N THR A 114 0.63 -9.84 -0.62
CA THR A 114 -0.33 -9.42 -1.64
C THR A 114 -0.35 -10.41 -2.80
N ALA A 115 0.82 -10.82 -3.29
CA ALA A 115 0.90 -11.76 -4.39
C ALA A 115 0.30 -13.11 -4.03
N ALA A 116 0.50 -13.57 -2.79
CA ALA A 116 -0.07 -14.83 -2.32
C ALA A 116 -1.60 -14.76 -2.20
N LYS A 117 -2.11 -13.64 -1.68
CA LYS A 117 -3.56 -13.44 -1.49
C LYS A 117 -4.31 -13.40 -2.81
N TYR A 118 -3.71 -12.83 -3.86
CA TYR A 118 -4.35 -12.66 -5.16
C TYR A 118 -3.78 -13.61 -6.21
N LYS A 119 -3.26 -14.72 -5.77
CA LYS A 119 -2.74 -15.76 -6.67
C LYS A 119 -3.87 -16.32 -7.51
N ARG A 120 -3.63 -16.45 -8.80
CA ARG A 120 -4.54 -17.04 -9.76
C ARG A 120 -4.06 -18.43 -10.18
#